data_edf2bfa1dcb4144bc379daa5706a947c
#
_entry.id   edf2bfa1dcb4144bc379daa5706a947c
#
_cell.length_a   1.000
_cell.length_b   1.000
_cell.length_c   1.000
_cell.angle_alpha   90.00
_cell.angle_beta   90.00
_cell.angle_gamma   90.00
#
_symmetry.space_group_name_H-M   'P 1'
#
loop_
_entity.id
_entity.type
_entity.pdbx_description
1 polymer ?
#
loop_
_entity_poly.entity_id
_entity_poly.type
_entity_poly.pdbx_seq_one_letter_code
_entity_poly.pdbx_strand_id
1 'polypeptide(L)'
;MPTLPPSLVWSFHRPRSSRSLALSGVSAVALAVALLLAWQPGQGRAADAATDAAASKAKPAMTVTVASPARAPWSQTLTANGSVAAWQEASVAAEANGLRLTELRAAVGDTVKAGQVLAVFDAEGVRAEVAQSRAALAEARANAVEAQTNAERARSLQTTGAMSEQQIAQLTTAAVTAQARVESAQAMLAVQELRLRHAQVLAPDSGIVTARNATLGAVVPAGTELFRLIRQGRLEWRAEVTAADLARVRPGQAVTLKAASGGVAQGRVRMVGPTVDPQTRSALVYVDLLPGAAASIKAGMFATGQLALGETVAHTLPQAAVVNRDGFTYVFVLAQPQAQPGGTARVQRLKVEVGRRVGDQVEIVAGLPAAQGAAAASVVTQGAGFLNDGDLVKVVAAPVSAPAVSAPVPAAATAEKK
;
A
#
# COMPACT_ATOMS: atom_id res chain seq x y z
N MET A 1 -17.10 45.69 14.50
CA MET A 1 -16.26 46.84 14.10
C MET A 1 -15.15 46.96 15.09
N PRO A 2 -13.83 46.92 14.75
CA PRO A 2 -13.18 47.78 13.80
C PRO A 2 -12.29 47.01 12.78
N THR A 3 -12.26 47.49 11.59
CA THR A 3 -11.24 48.12 10.71
C THR A 3 -10.09 47.21 10.21
N LEU A 4 -10.16 46.91 8.93
CA LEU A 4 -9.11 46.46 8.02
C LEU A 4 -8.14 47.61 7.67
N PRO A 5 -6.86 47.35 7.41
CA PRO A 5 -6.02 48.21 6.59
C PRO A 5 -5.60 47.50 5.27
N PRO A 6 -4.99 48.26 4.32
CA PRO A 6 -5.26 48.11 2.91
C PRO A 6 -4.17 47.36 2.11
N SER A 7 -4.59 46.96 0.92
CA SER A 7 -3.88 46.42 -0.23
C SER A 7 -2.56 47.12 -0.60
N LEU A 8 -1.50 46.30 -0.81
CA LEU A 8 -0.26 46.70 -1.51
C LEU A 8 -0.25 46.03 -2.88
N VAL A 9 -0.51 46.88 -3.88
CA VAL A 9 -0.34 46.60 -5.32
C VAL A 9 1.15 46.69 -5.66
N TRP A 10 1.75 45.61 -6.16
CA TRP A 10 3.05 45.65 -6.81
C TRP A 10 2.89 45.51 -8.32
N SER A 11 3.24 46.66 -8.93
CA SER A 11 3.30 46.93 -10.38
C SER A 11 4.48 46.20 -11.01
N PHE A 12 4.21 45.38 -12.03
CA PHE A 12 5.23 44.84 -12.95
C PHE A 12 5.54 45.85 -14.02
N HIS A 13 6.75 46.38 -14.00
CA HIS A 13 7.34 47.15 -15.09
C HIS A 13 8.01 46.20 -16.11
N ARG A 14 7.55 46.25 -17.35
CA ARG A 14 8.29 45.78 -18.52
C ARG A 14 9.07 46.95 -19.14
N PRO A 15 10.31 46.78 -19.55
CA PRO A 15 10.91 47.67 -20.53
C PRO A 15 10.74 47.10 -21.94
N ARG A 16 10.17 47.92 -22.78
CA ARG A 16 10.31 47.93 -24.26
C ARG A 16 11.50 48.81 -24.61
N SER A 17 12.33 48.37 -25.55
CA SER A 17 13.14 49.25 -26.43
C SER A 17 13.51 48.40 -27.61
N SER A 18 13.09 48.77 -28.71
CA SER A 18 13.33 49.84 -29.68
C SER A 18 14.38 49.42 -30.70
N ARG A 19 13.82 49.39 -31.89
CA ARG A 19 14.45 49.32 -33.21
C ARG A 19 15.52 50.38 -33.40
N SER A 20 16.55 50.09 -34.21
CA SER A 20 17.09 51.03 -35.16
C SER A 20 17.82 50.32 -36.30
N LEU A 21 17.42 50.72 -37.46
CA LEU A 21 17.95 50.55 -38.79
C LEU A 21 19.27 51.30 -39.00
N ALA A 22 20.10 50.79 -39.91
CA ALA A 22 20.89 51.52 -40.95
C ALA A 22 21.72 50.44 -41.67
N LEU A 23 21.52 50.12 -42.87
CA LEU A 23 21.67 50.68 -44.24
C LEU A 23 23.09 51.09 -44.53
N SER A 24 23.52 50.54 -45.69
CA SER A 24 24.42 51.07 -46.73
C SER A 24 25.88 50.68 -46.76
N GLY A 25 26.26 50.28 -47.97
CA GLY A 25 27.54 50.34 -48.62
C GLY A 25 27.95 49.05 -49.33
N VAL A 26 27.50 48.72 -50.46
CA VAL A 26 27.68 48.97 -51.91
C VAL A 26 29.15 49.16 -52.32
N SER A 27 29.47 48.38 -53.33
CA SER A 27 30.45 48.54 -54.42
C SER A 27 31.83 47.93 -54.22
N ALA A 28 32.04 46.96 -55.05
CA ALA A 28 32.73 46.93 -56.34
C ALA A 28 34.23 46.68 -56.22
N VAL A 29 34.82 45.81 -56.91
CA VAL A 29 35.34 45.77 -58.27
C VAL A 29 35.95 44.40 -58.53
N ALA A 30 35.51 43.59 -59.29
CA ALA A 30 35.72 43.14 -60.69
C ALA A 30 37.12 43.35 -61.24
N LEU A 31 37.59 42.34 -61.94
CA LEU A 31 38.58 42.25 -62.96
C LEU A 31 40.07 42.17 -62.60
N ALA A 32 40.60 41.00 -62.96
CA ALA A 32 41.79 40.82 -63.88
C ALA A 32 41.94 39.34 -64.07
N VAL A 33 41.41 38.72 -65.02
CA VAL A 33 41.69 38.39 -66.41
C VAL A 33 43.17 38.10 -66.74
N ALA A 34 43.34 36.81 -66.96
CA ALA A 34 44.03 36.17 -68.09
C ALA A 34 45.54 36.42 -68.33
N LEU A 35 46.10 35.38 -68.83
CA LEU A 35 47.33 35.15 -69.56
C LEU A 35 48.53 34.79 -68.73
N LEU A 36 48.94 33.52 -68.78
CA LEU A 36 49.93 33.17 -69.82
C LEU A 36 49.97 31.65 -70.02
N LEU A 37 49.79 31.35 -71.28
CA LEU A 37 49.97 30.07 -71.93
C LEU A 37 51.42 29.62 -71.91
N ALA A 38 51.55 28.32 -72.00
CA ALA A 38 52.61 27.61 -72.73
C ALA A 38 53.99 27.41 -72.00
N TRP A 39 54.21 26.20 -71.60
CA TRP A 39 55.34 25.43 -72.14
C TRP A 39 55.22 23.96 -71.83
N GLN A 40 54.96 23.12 -72.82
CA GLN A 40 55.40 21.72 -72.88
C GLN A 40 56.70 21.69 -73.65
N PRO A 41 57.60 20.75 -73.50
CA PRO A 41 57.31 19.37 -73.79
C PRO A 41 58.16 18.41 -72.94
N GLY A 42 57.83 17.11 -72.97
CA GLY A 42 58.66 16.06 -72.46
C GLY A 42 57.94 14.71 -72.38
N GLN A 43 57.91 14.00 -73.50
CA GLN A 43 57.49 12.62 -73.58
C GLN A 43 58.39 11.72 -72.69
N GLY A 44 57.82 10.92 -71.87
CA GLY A 44 58.47 9.81 -71.18
C GLY A 44 57.43 8.69 -70.99
N ARG A 45 57.49 7.77 -71.94
CA ARG A 45 56.76 6.50 -71.89
C ARG A 45 57.40 5.65 -70.85
N ALA A 46 56.65 5.21 -69.82
CA ALA A 46 57.00 4.05 -68.96
C ALA A 46 55.69 3.45 -68.41
N ALA A 47 55.40 2.30 -68.96
CA ALA A 47 55.01 1.06 -68.28
C ALA A 47 53.88 1.08 -67.22
N ASP A 48 52.86 0.34 -67.56
CA ASP A 48 51.92 -0.32 -66.68
C ASP A 48 52.48 -0.65 -65.31
N ALA A 49 51.90 -0.05 -64.26
CA ALA A 49 51.84 -0.64 -62.94
C ALA A 49 50.36 -0.58 -62.53
N ALA A 50 49.68 -1.63 -62.82
CA ALA A 50 48.41 -1.95 -62.19
C ALA A 50 48.69 -2.01 -60.66
N THR A 51 48.38 -0.90 -60.01
CA THR A 51 48.33 -0.91 -58.54
C THR A 51 47.02 -1.56 -58.13
N ASP A 52 47.15 -2.86 -58.03
CA ASP A 52 46.19 -3.69 -57.31
C ASP A 52 46.09 -3.13 -55.88
N ALA A 53 45.11 -2.26 -55.68
CA ALA A 53 44.72 -1.87 -54.32
C ALA A 53 44.07 -3.11 -53.67
N ALA A 54 44.94 -3.99 -53.25
CA ALA A 54 44.58 -5.04 -52.31
C ALA A 54 43.96 -4.35 -51.11
N ALA A 55 42.64 -4.33 -51.08
CA ALA A 55 41.89 -4.05 -49.86
C ALA A 55 42.43 -5.02 -48.81
N SER A 56 43.37 -4.53 -48.00
CA SER A 56 43.88 -5.25 -46.84
C SER A 56 42.64 -5.67 -46.06
N LYS A 57 42.31 -6.96 -46.10
CA LYS A 57 41.31 -7.57 -45.23
C LYS A 57 41.83 -7.34 -43.82
N ALA A 58 41.35 -6.23 -43.21
CA ALA A 58 41.66 -5.93 -41.81
C ALA A 58 41.29 -7.17 -40.98
N LYS A 59 42.30 -7.72 -40.33
CA LYS A 59 42.08 -8.90 -39.48
C LYS A 59 41.12 -8.48 -38.35
N PRO A 60 40.06 -9.26 -38.05
CA PRO A 60 39.15 -8.95 -36.95
C PRO A 60 39.94 -8.90 -35.66
N ALA A 61 39.77 -7.82 -34.89
CA ALA A 61 40.50 -7.58 -33.65
C ALA A 61 40.10 -8.60 -32.58
N MET A 62 38.88 -9.08 -32.60
CA MET A 62 38.34 -9.98 -31.57
C MET A 62 37.11 -10.76 -32.08
N THR A 63 36.86 -11.92 -31.47
CA THR A 63 35.63 -12.68 -31.64
C THR A 63 34.64 -12.25 -30.56
N VAL A 64 33.41 -11.89 -30.94
CA VAL A 64 32.37 -11.41 -30.04
C VAL A 64 31.06 -12.20 -30.21
N THR A 65 30.32 -12.32 -29.11
CA THR A 65 28.98 -12.87 -29.10
C THR A 65 27.98 -11.72 -29.15
N VAL A 66 26.93 -11.86 -29.93
CA VAL A 66 25.86 -10.85 -30.04
C VAL A 66 24.52 -11.42 -29.61
N ALA A 67 23.70 -10.57 -29.06
CA ALA A 67 22.29 -10.85 -28.78
C ALA A 67 21.43 -9.64 -29.11
N SER A 68 20.18 -9.88 -29.42
CA SER A 68 19.19 -8.80 -29.58
C SER A 68 18.63 -8.41 -28.22
N PRO A 69 18.36 -7.11 -27.97
CA PRO A 69 17.67 -6.69 -26.77
C PRO A 69 16.33 -7.43 -26.62
N ALA A 70 16.14 -8.10 -25.51
CA ALA A 70 14.90 -8.78 -25.23
C ALA A 70 13.86 -7.80 -24.65
N ARG A 71 12.59 -7.98 -25.02
CA ARG A 71 11.47 -7.31 -24.36
C ARG A 71 10.91 -8.24 -23.31
N ALA A 72 11.03 -7.87 -22.05
CA ALA A 72 10.54 -8.66 -20.95
C ALA A 72 9.63 -7.84 -20.04
N PRO A 73 8.55 -8.42 -19.50
CA PRO A 73 7.79 -7.79 -18.45
C PRO A 73 8.66 -7.72 -17.19
N TRP A 74 8.84 -6.54 -16.65
CA TRP A 74 9.61 -6.30 -15.42
C TRP A 74 8.73 -5.73 -14.35
N SER A 75 8.73 -6.42 -13.20
CA SER A 75 8.00 -5.99 -12.02
C SER A 75 8.55 -4.67 -11.50
N GLN A 76 7.66 -3.73 -11.28
CA GLN A 76 7.97 -2.52 -10.54
C GLN A 76 7.59 -2.73 -9.09
N THR A 77 8.54 -2.54 -8.19
CA THR A 77 8.32 -2.59 -6.75
C THR A 77 8.70 -1.26 -6.12
N LEU A 78 7.93 -0.85 -5.13
CA LEU A 78 8.23 0.27 -4.24
C LEU A 78 8.55 -0.29 -2.87
N THR A 79 9.75 0.00 -2.37
CA THR A 79 10.11 -0.34 -1.00
C THR A 79 9.69 0.77 -0.06
N ALA A 80 8.97 0.43 0.98
CA ALA A 80 8.58 1.34 2.04
C ALA A 80 8.86 0.73 3.40
N ASN A 81 9.02 1.59 4.39
CA ASN A 81 9.18 1.20 5.79
C ASN A 81 7.92 1.57 6.56
N GLY A 82 7.68 0.90 7.67
CA GLY A 82 6.54 1.22 8.50
C GLY A 82 6.38 0.28 9.68
N SER A 83 5.39 0.55 10.53
CA SER A 83 5.08 -0.22 11.71
C SER A 83 3.85 -1.10 11.48
N VAL A 84 3.86 -2.28 12.09
CA VAL A 84 2.68 -3.14 12.18
C VAL A 84 1.85 -2.72 13.37
N ALA A 85 0.57 -2.55 13.18
CA ALA A 85 -0.37 -2.16 14.23
C ALA A 85 -1.61 -3.07 14.21
N ALA A 86 -2.38 -3.02 15.28
CA ALA A 86 -3.73 -3.55 15.25
C ALA A 86 -4.57 -2.78 14.21
N TRP A 87 -5.36 -3.48 13.41
CA TRP A 87 -6.33 -2.82 12.51
C TRP A 87 -7.32 -1.95 13.30
N GLN A 88 -7.84 -2.51 14.37
CA GLN A 88 -8.64 -1.79 15.37
C GLN A 88 -8.39 -2.39 16.74
N GLU A 89 -8.29 -1.51 17.74
CA GLU A 89 -8.28 -1.91 19.14
C GLU A 89 -9.65 -1.64 19.74
N ALA A 90 -10.10 -2.54 20.59
CA ALA A 90 -11.27 -2.34 21.44
C ALA A 90 -10.80 -2.23 22.88
N SER A 91 -11.13 -1.12 23.52
CA SER A 91 -10.99 -0.95 24.97
C SER A 91 -12.24 -1.47 25.66
N VAL A 92 -12.07 -2.34 26.63
CA VAL A 92 -13.14 -2.90 27.44
C VAL A 92 -13.05 -2.28 28.82
N ALA A 93 -13.99 -1.38 29.12
CA ALA A 93 -14.04 -0.67 30.38
C ALA A 93 -15.08 -1.28 31.33
N ALA A 94 -14.94 -1.00 32.63
CA ALA A 94 -15.95 -1.33 33.63
C ALA A 94 -17.22 -0.49 33.39
N GLU A 95 -18.37 -1.15 33.25
CA GLU A 95 -19.68 -0.49 33.21
C GLU A 95 -20.30 -0.38 34.61
N ALA A 96 -19.94 -1.32 35.49
CA ALA A 96 -20.34 -1.27 36.89
C ALA A 96 -19.53 -0.25 37.67
N ASN A 97 -20.16 0.41 38.64
CA ASN A 97 -19.52 1.39 39.50
C ASN A 97 -19.40 0.87 40.93
N GLY A 98 -18.21 0.97 41.50
CA GLY A 98 -17.99 0.67 42.91
C GLY A 98 -18.08 -0.81 43.30
N LEU A 99 -18.09 -1.72 42.35
CA LEU A 99 -18.07 -3.16 42.58
C LEU A 99 -16.64 -3.70 42.64
N ARG A 100 -16.44 -4.69 43.53
CA ARG A 100 -15.15 -5.38 43.65
C ARG A 100 -15.03 -6.48 42.59
N LEU A 101 -13.88 -6.54 41.95
CA LEU A 101 -13.54 -7.57 40.94
C LEU A 101 -13.25 -8.91 41.67
N THR A 102 -14.06 -9.96 41.42
CA THR A 102 -13.95 -11.25 42.04
C THR A 102 -13.31 -12.33 41.21
N GLU A 103 -13.48 -12.25 39.85
CA GLU A 103 -12.91 -13.24 38.95
C GLU A 103 -12.31 -12.58 37.73
N LEU A 104 -11.19 -13.13 37.27
CA LEU A 104 -10.55 -12.82 35.99
C LEU A 104 -10.53 -14.09 35.14
N ARG A 105 -11.17 -14.07 33.98
CA ARG A 105 -11.32 -15.24 33.09
C ARG A 105 -10.54 -15.12 31.78
N ALA A 106 -9.84 -14.02 31.60
CA ALA A 106 -9.00 -13.79 30.42
C ALA A 106 -7.63 -13.24 30.83
N ALA A 107 -6.59 -13.71 30.16
CA ALA A 107 -5.21 -13.24 30.28
C ALA A 107 -4.70 -12.61 29.02
N VAL A 108 -3.57 -11.89 29.11
CA VAL A 108 -2.89 -11.33 27.94
C VAL A 108 -2.42 -12.45 27.02
N GLY A 109 -2.73 -12.36 25.74
CA GLY A 109 -2.44 -13.37 24.73
C GLY A 109 -3.61 -14.30 24.40
N ASP A 110 -4.65 -14.34 25.26
CA ASP A 110 -5.81 -15.19 25.02
C ASP A 110 -6.62 -14.70 23.81
N THR A 111 -7.15 -15.68 23.08
CA THR A 111 -8.14 -15.44 22.03
C THR A 111 -9.53 -15.57 22.62
N VAL A 112 -10.32 -14.51 22.50
CA VAL A 112 -11.68 -14.44 23.06
C VAL A 112 -12.72 -14.26 21.95
N LYS A 113 -13.96 -14.69 22.24
CA LYS A 113 -15.10 -14.53 21.33
C LYS A 113 -15.98 -13.37 21.77
N ALA A 114 -16.71 -12.77 20.84
CA ALA A 114 -17.73 -11.76 21.16
C ALA A 114 -18.71 -12.31 22.21
N GLY A 115 -19.01 -11.50 23.24
CA GLY A 115 -19.89 -11.89 24.36
C GLY A 115 -19.24 -12.83 25.39
N GLN A 116 -17.99 -13.23 25.23
CA GLN A 116 -17.28 -14.02 26.24
C GLN A 116 -17.04 -13.20 27.51
N VAL A 117 -17.29 -13.80 28.68
CA VAL A 117 -17.01 -13.18 29.98
C VAL A 117 -15.51 -13.10 30.21
N LEU A 118 -14.98 -11.89 30.37
CA LEU A 118 -13.57 -11.61 30.61
C LEU A 118 -13.28 -11.47 32.14
N ALA A 119 -14.23 -10.89 32.87
CA ALA A 119 -14.13 -10.67 34.29
C ALA A 119 -15.52 -10.64 34.95
N VAL A 120 -15.58 -10.87 36.25
CA VAL A 120 -16.82 -10.86 37.05
C VAL A 120 -16.62 -9.98 38.26
N PHE A 121 -17.57 -9.10 38.51
CA PHE A 121 -17.66 -8.31 39.75
C PHE A 121 -18.54 -8.99 40.80
N ASP A 122 -18.32 -8.62 42.04
CA ASP A 122 -19.19 -8.99 43.15
C ASP A 122 -20.60 -8.41 42.94
N ALA A 123 -21.56 -9.28 42.67
CA ALA A 123 -22.92 -8.89 42.34
C ALA A 123 -23.93 -9.23 43.43
N GLU A 124 -23.48 -9.63 44.63
CA GLU A 124 -24.41 -10.08 45.68
C GLU A 124 -25.38 -8.97 46.09
N GLY A 125 -24.89 -7.76 46.33
CA GLY A 125 -25.71 -6.59 46.64
C GLY A 125 -26.70 -6.27 45.52
N VAL A 126 -26.22 -6.29 44.24
CA VAL A 126 -27.08 -6.01 43.07
C VAL A 126 -28.16 -7.10 42.90
N ARG A 127 -27.86 -8.38 43.18
CA ARG A 127 -28.86 -9.46 43.15
C ARG A 127 -29.94 -9.26 44.20
N ALA A 128 -29.58 -8.77 45.39
CA ALA A 128 -30.55 -8.44 46.43
C ALA A 128 -31.47 -7.28 45.98
N GLU A 129 -30.93 -6.24 45.37
CA GLU A 129 -31.72 -5.12 44.80
C GLU A 129 -32.69 -5.57 43.68
N VAL A 130 -32.23 -6.49 42.82
CA VAL A 130 -33.08 -7.12 41.79
C VAL A 130 -34.22 -7.89 42.43
N ALA A 131 -33.93 -8.70 43.49
CA ALA A 131 -34.94 -9.47 44.20
C ALA A 131 -36.00 -8.55 44.87
N GLN A 132 -35.56 -7.45 45.47
CA GLN A 132 -36.44 -6.45 46.08
C GLN A 132 -37.34 -5.79 45.03
N SER A 133 -36.77 -5.34 43.90
CA SER A 133 -37.52 -4.70 42.80
C SER A 133 -38.53 -5.68 42.17
N ARG A 134 -38.16 -6.97 42.10
CA ARG A 134 -39.04 -8.02 41.58
C ARG A 134 -40.25 -8.26 42.52
N ALA A 135 -40.03 -8.22 43.85
CA ALA A 135 -41.09 -8.28 44.82
C ALA A 135 -42.04 -7.06 44.76
N ALA A 136 -41.49 -5.83 44.61
CA ALA A 136 -42.29 -4.61 44.45
C ALA A 136 -43.14 -4.63 43.16
N LEU A 137 -42.60 -5.20 42.06
CA LEU A 137 -43.38 -5.40 40.84
C LEU A 137 -44.57 -6.41 41.06
N ALA A 138 -44.31 -7.48 41.80
CA ALA A 138 -45.34 -8.46 42.10
C ALA A 138 -46.48 -7.85 42.95
N GLU A 139 -46.13 -7.02 43.93
CA GLU A 139 -47.09 -6.26 44.73
C GLU A 139 -47.90 -5.29 43.88
N ALA A 140 -47.24 -4.49 43.02
CA ALA A 140 -47.93 -3.55 42.14
C ALA A 140 -48.90 -4.27 41.16
N ARG A 141 -48.53 -5.45 40.68
CA ARG A 141 -49.40 -6.29 39.82
C ARG A 141 -50.61 -6.80 40.57
N ALA A 142 -50.47 -7.26 41.82
CA ALA A 142 -51.59 -7.70 42.65
C ALA A 142 -52.57 -6.57 42.90
N ASN A 143 -52.10 -5.38 43.27
CA ASN A 143 -52.89 -4.21 43.47
C ASN A 143 -53.63 -3.74 42.17
N ALA A 144 -52.98 -3.87 41.00
CA ALA A 144 -53.60 -3.55 39.73
C ALA A 144 -54.74 -4.52 39.35
N VAL A 145 -54.53 -5.82 39.60
CA VAL A 145 -55.57 -6.82 39.38
C VAL A 145 -56.79 -6.56 40.28
N GLU A 146 -56.58 -6.23 41.56
CA GLU A 146 -57.62 -5.86 42.45
C GLU A 146 -58.39 -4.62 41.98
N ALA A 147 -57.69 -3.52 41.66
CA ALA A 147 -58.28 -2.28 41.19
C ALA A 147 -59.04 -2.49 39.86
N GLN A 148 -58.50 -3.26 38.94
CA GLN A 148 -59.14 -3.61 37.67
C GLN A 148 -60.46 -4.39 37.91
N THR A 149 -60.42 -5.41 38.77
CA THR A 149 -61.62 -6.19 39.12
C THR A 149 -62.70 -5.34 39.77
N ASN A 150 -62.32 -4.39 40.65
CA ASN A 150 -63.26 -3.43 41.24
C ASN A 150 -63.83 -2.48 40.20
N ALA A 151 -63.08 -1.95 39.24
CA ALA A 151 -63.57 -1.10 38.16
C ALA A 151 -64.49 -1.87 37.23
N GLU A 152 -64.21 -3.10 36.86
CA GLU A 152 -65.07 -3.95 36.03
C GLU A 152 -66.40 -4.25 36.72
N ARG A 153 -66.37 -4.58 38.00
CA ARG A 153 -67.58 -4.78 38.83
C ARG A 153 -68.42 -3.50 38.90
N ALA A 154 -67.74 -2.35 39.08
CA ALA A 154 -68.45 -1.07 39.13
C ALA A 154 -69.14 -0.74 37.79
N ARG A 155 -68.48 -1.01 36.66
CA ARG A 155 -69.07 -0.81 35.31
C ARG A 155 -70.26 -1.73 35.08
N SER A 156 -70.27 -2.97 35.55
CA SER A 156 -71.38 -3.89 35.39
C SER A 156 -72.65 -3.44 36.18
N LEU A 157 -72.45 -2.70 37.29
CA LEU A 157 -73.53 -2.14 38.11
C LEU A 157 -74.04 -0.80 37.59
N GLN A 158 -73.39 -0.17 36.60
CA GLN A 158 -73.86 1.10 36.01
C GLN A 158 -75.25 0.99 35.40
N THR A 159 -75.57 -0.10 34.71
CA THR A 159 -76.86 -0.32 34.06
C THR A 159 -78.04 -0.51 35.04
N THR A 160 -77.72 -0.90 36.27
CA THR A 160 -78.75 -1.11 37.34
C THR A 160 -79.03 0.14 38.18
N GLY A 161 -78.18 1.20 38.01
CA GLY A 161 -78.25 2.41 38.85
C GLY A 161 -77.82 2.24 40.30
N ALA A 162 -77.21 1.12 40.62
CA ALA A 162 -76.73 0.75 41.98
C ALA A 162 -75.46 1.54 42.47
N MET A 163 -74.78 2.23 41.55
CA MET A 163 -73.61 3.07 41.84
C MET A 163 -73.72 4.43 41.17
N SER A 164 -73.22 5.49 41.83
CA SER A 164 -73.14 6.82 41.22
C SER A 164 -72.02 6.90 40.11
N GLU A 165 -72.18 7.73 39.11
CA GLU A 165 -71.20 7.96 38.06
C GLU A 165 -69.84 8.39 38.64
N GLN A 166 -69.88 9.22 39.72
CA GLN A 166 -68.64 9.64 40.41
C GLN A 166 -67.87 8.45 41.02
N GLN A 167 -68.55 7.49 41.64
CA GLN A 167 -67.93 6.30 42.21
C GLN A 167 -67.38 5.43 41.11
N ILE A 168 -68.07 5.26 39.99
CA ILE A 168 -67.56 4.47 38.84
C ILE A 168 -66.31 5.14 38.26
N ALA A 169 -66.30 6.46 38.11
CA ALA A 169 -65.14 7.22 37.63
C ALA A 169 -63.97 7.11 38.59
N GLN A 170 -64.15 7.15 39.89
CA GLN A 170 -63.13 6.97 40.91
C GLN A 170 -62.46 5.60 40.80
N LEU A 171 -63.23 4.51 40.70
CA LEU A 171 -62.69 3.13 40.62
C LEU A 171 -61.96 2.90 39.29
N THR A 172 -62.47 3.47 38.20
CA THR A 172 -61.89 3.43 36.90
C THR A 172 -60.49 4.14 36.92
N THR A 173 -60.45 5.34 37.51
CA THR A 173 -59.19 6.09 37.67
C THR A 173 -58.23 5.36 38.58
N ALA A 174 -58.70 4.71 39.64
CA ALA A 174 -57.88 3.89 40.52
C ALA A 174 -57.21 2.70 39.77
N ALA A 175 -57.96 2.04 38.86
CA ALA A 175 -57.41 0.96 38.02
C ALA A 175 -56.33 1.47 37.05
N VAL A 176 -56.55 2.63 36.40
CA VAL A 176 -55.54 3.25 35.54
C VAL A 176 -54.31 3.66 36.32
N THR A 177 -54.47 4.22 37.53
CA THR A 177 -53.36 4.58 38.40
C THR A 177 -52.58 3.36 38.89
N ALA A 178 -53.29 2.26 39.25
CA ALA A 178 -52.63 1.03 39.65
C ALA A 178 -51.82 0.38 38.49
N GLN A 179 -52.38 0.46 37.25
CA GLN A 179 -51.64 0.01 36.06
C GLN A 179 -50.38 0.85 35.81
N ALA A 180 -50.46 2.18 35.93
CA ALA A 180 -49.27 3.05 35.82
C ALA A 180 -48.19 2.72 36.88
N ARG A 181 -48.57 2.29 38.06
CA ARG A 181 -47.65 1.82 39.11
C ARG A 181 -46.93 0.53 38.69
N VAL A 182 -47.62 -0.40 38.03
CA VAL A 182 -47.01 -1.62 37.47
C VAL A 182 -45.91 -1.24 36.47
N GLU A 183 -46.19 -0.32 35.54
CA GLU A 183 -45.23 0.13 34.55
C GLU A 183 -44.02 0.80 35.20
N SER A 184 -44.23 1.62 36.22
CA SER A 184 -43.15 2.22 37.01
C SER A 184 -42.28 1.19 37.71
N ALA A 185 -42.90 0.22 38.39
CA ALA A 185 -42.17 -0.86 39.10
C ALA A 185 -41.39 -1.77 38.11
N GLN A 186 -41.98 -2.01 36.92
CA GLN A 186 -41.32 -2.76 35.86
C GLN A 186 -40.11 -2.03 35.32
N ALA A 187 -40.17 -0.72 35.12
CA ALA A 187 -39.04 0.11 34.71
C ALA A 187 -37.92 0.09 35.78
N MET A 188 -38.26 0.18 37.05
CA MET A 188 -37.30 0.09 38.14
C MET A 188 -36.58 -1.27 38.16
N LEU A 189 -37.33 -2.40 38.00
CA LEU A 189 -36.75 -3.73 37.88
C LEU A 189 -35.76 -3.81 36.71
N ALA A 190 -36.16 -3.27 35.53
CA ALA A 190 -35.28 -3.30 34.35
C ALA A 190 -33.95 -2.56 34.57
N VAL A 191 -33.94 -1.46 35.33
CA VAL A 191 -32.75 -0.74 35.75
C VAL A 191 -31.85 -1.62 36.61
N GLN A 192 -32.36 -2.34 37.59
CA GLN A 192 -31.56 -3.21 38.44
C GLN A 192 -31.03 -4.42 37.67
N GLU A 193 -31.85 -4.98 36.79
CA GLU A 193 -31.37 -6.09 35.92
C GLU A 193 -30.28 -5.65 34.96
N LEU A 194 -30.31 -4.40 34.47
CA LEU A 194 -29.23 -3.81 33.68
C LEU A 194 -27.93 -3.72 34.50
N ARG A 195 -28.02 -3.20 35.76
CA ARG A 195 -26.86 -3.16 36.68
C ARG A 195 -26.27 -4.54 36.93
N LEU A 196 -27.14 -5.56 37.09
CA LEU A 196 -26.70 -6.93 37.25
C LEU A 196 -25.96 -7.48 36.04
N ARG A 197 -26.42 -7.14 34.81
CA ARG A 197 -25.69 -7.50 33.59
C ARG A 197 -24.33 -6.84 33.53
N HIS A 198 -24.21 -5.58 33.93
CA HIS A 198 -22.95 -4.83 33.93
C HIS A 198 -21.95 -5.35 34.99
N ALA A 199 -22.39 -6.23 35.92
CA ALA A 199 -21.47 -6.92 36.82
C ALA A 199 -20.63 -7.99 36.13
N GLN A 200 -20.89 -8.29 34.87
CA GLN A 200 -20.05 -9.13 34.03
C GLN A 200 -19.43 -8.30 32.95
N VAL A 201 -18.12 -8.37 32.80
CA VAL A 201 -17.36 -7.71 31.75
C VAL A 201 -17.29 -8.64 30.54
N LEU A 202 -17.93 -8.24 29.44
CA LEU A 202 -18.02 -9.03 28.22
C LEU A 202 -17.07 -8.49 27.15
N ALA A 203 -16.53 -9.38 26.31
CA ALA A 203 -15.80 -8.99 25.12
C ALA A 203 -16.74 -8.39 24.09
N PRO A 204 -16.52 -7.15 23.59
CA PRO A 204 -17.38 -6.51 22.61
C PRO A 204 -17.29 -7.14 21.22
N ASP A 205 -16.15 -7.79 20.93
CA ASP A 205 -15.90 -8.49 19.66
C ASP A 205 -14.93 -9.66 19.91
N SER A 206 -14.84 -10.55 18.94
CA SER A 206 -13.81 -11.59 18.95
C SER A 206 -12.43 -10.97 18.73
N GLY A 207 -11.39 -11.50 19.38
CA GLY A 207 -10.06 -10.92 19.23
C GLY A 207 -9.02 -11.52 20.14
N ILE A 208 -7.87 -10.87 20.22
CA ILE A 208 -6.74 -11.25 21.07
C ILE A 208 -6.55 -10.18 22.13
N VAL A 209 -6.47 -10.59 23.40
CA VAL A 209 -6.21 -9.68 24.53
C VAL A 209 -4.77 -9.19 24.48
N THR A 210 -4.57 -7.87 24.37
CA THR A 210 -3.23 -7.26 24.33
C THR A 210 -2.79 -6.66 25.65
N ALA A 211 -3.74 -6.16 26.44
CA ALA A 211 -3.45 -5.64 27.77
C ALA A 211 -4.56 -6.03 28.75
N ARG A 212 -4.17 -6.22 30.00
CA ARG A 212 -5.05 -6.47 31.14
C ARG A 212 -4.64 -5.56 32.28
N ASN A 213 -5.43 -4.52 32.51
CA ASN A 213 -5.26 -3.58 33.62
C ASN A 213 -6.10 -3.99 34.84
N ALA A 214 -6.99 -4.97 34.66
CA ALA A 214 -7.83 -5.52 35.68
C ALA A 214 -7.00 -6.21 36.75
N THR A 215 -7.25 -5.85 38.03
CA THR A 215 -6.61 -6.46 39.21
C THR A 215 -7.67 -7.13 40.10
N LEU A 216 -7.46 -8.40 40.47
CA LEU A 216 -8.35 -9.14 41.34
C LEU A 216 -8.47 -8.45 42.70
N GLY A 217 -9.69 -8.35 43.22
CA GLY A 217 -9.98 -7.70 44.51
C GLY A 217 -10.08 -6.17 44.44
N ALA A 218 -9.72 -5.54 43.33
CA ALA A 218 -9.84 -4.09 43.18
C ALA A 218 -11.32 -3.66 43.09
N VAL A 219 -11.61 -2.51 43.67
CA VAL A 219 -12.89 -1.80 43.45
C VAL A 219 -12.66 -0.76 42.35
N VAL A 220 -13.41 -0.85 41.27
CA VAL A 220 -13.14 -0.09 40.07
C VAL A 220 -14.30 0.89 39.79
N PRO A 221 -14.03 2.15 39.49
CA PRO A 221 -15.06 3.05 39.01
C PRO A 221 -15.47 2.73 37.56
N ALA A 222 -16.70 3.08 37.19
CA ALA A 222 -17.16 2.96 35.82
C ALA A 222 -16.26 3.79 34.85
N GLY A 223 -16.05 3.28 33.65
CA GLY A 223 -15.17 3.87 32.64
C GLY A 223 -13.69 3.47 32.74
N THR A 224 -13.26 2.77 33.79
CA THR A 224 -11.88 2.29 33.90
C THR A 224 -11.63 1.18 32.89
N GLU A 225 -10.58 1.32 32.05
CA GLU A 225 -10.16 0.29 31.10
C GLU A 225 -9.64 -0.94 31.86
N LEU A 226 -10.27 -2.08 31.63
CA LEU A 226 -9.90 -3.36 32.22
C LEU A 226 -9.11 -4.25 31.28
N PHE A 227 -9.50 -4.27 30.01
CA PHE A 227 -8.84 -5.05 28.97
C PHE A 227 -8.72 -4.23 27.68
N ARG A 228 -7.74 -4.59 26.86
CA ARG A 228 -7.60 -4.11 25.50
C ARG A 228 -7.48 -5.30 24.56
N LEU A 229 -8.17 -5.24 23.43
CA LEU A 229 -8.28 -6.32 22.45
C LEU A 229 -7.87 -5.84 21.06
N ILE A 230 -7.14 -6.67 20.32
CA ILE A 230 -7.06 -6.52 18.85
C ILE A 230 -8.29 -7.21 18.28
N ARG A 231 -9.18 -6.43 17.65
CA ARG A 231 -10.40 -6.95 17.05
C ARG A 231 -10.08 -7.97 15.95
N GLN A 232 -10.73 -9.13 15.98
CA GLN A 232 -10.59 -10.24 15.04
C GLN A 232 -9.13 -10.75 14.90
N GLY A 233 -8.21 -10.34 15.76
CA GLY A 233 -6.78 -10.62 15.61
C GLY A 233 -6.15 -10.03 14.35
N ARG A 234 -6.81 -9.07 13.68
CA ARG A 234 -6.34 -8.48 12.42
C ARG A 234 -5.26 -7.44 12.68
N LEU A 235 -4.18 -7.61 11.93
CA LEU A 235 -3.07 -6.68 11.90
C LEU A 235 -3.07 -5.91 10.57
N GLU A 236 -2.62 -4.68 10.61
CA GLU A 236 -2.33 -3.85 9.45
C GLU A 236 -0.90 -3.36 9.51
N TRP A 237 -0.29 -3.21 8.36
CA TRP A 237 0.98 -2.53 8.26
C TRP A 237 0.75 -1.09 7.78
N ARG A 238 1.28 -0.14 8.52
CA ARG A 238 1.22 1.29 8.22
C ARG A 238 2.52 1.69 7.57
N ALA A 239 2.52 1.67 6.24
CA ALA A 239 3.68 2.02 5.43
C ALA A 239 3.79 3.54 5.26
N GLU A 240 4.98 4.07 5.43
CA GLU A 240 5.29 5.46 5.13
C GLU A 240 5.79 5.57 3.69
N VAL A 241 5.01 6.23 2.84
CA VAL A 241 5.32 6.41 1.42
C VAL A 241 5.46 7.89 1.13
N THR A 242 6.50 8.26 0.38
CA THR A 242 6.75 9.67 0.03
C THR A 242 5.64 10.23 -0.84
N ALA A 243 5.39 11.54 -0.75
CA ALA A 243 4.37 12.21 -1.58
C ALA A 243 4.60 12.00 -3.09
N ALA A 244 5.86 11.87 -3.53
CA ALA A 244 6.21 11.64 -4.92
C ALA A 244 5.78 10.25 -5.41
N ASP A 245 5.82 9.24 -4.56
CA ASP A 245 5.49 7.86 -4.91
C ASP A 245 4.01 7.52 -4.73
N LEU A 246 3.26 8.35 -3.98
CA LEU A 246 1.83 8.11 -3.70
C LEU A 246 0.98 7.95 -4.95
N ALA A 247 1.27 8.71 -6.01
CA ALA A 247 0.52 8.63 -7.27
C ALA A 247 0.59 7.24 -7.93
N ARG A 248 1.58 6.42 -7.55
CA ARG A 248 1.83 5.07 -8.07
C ARG A 248 1.18 3.99 -7.22
N VAL A 249 0.79 4.31 -5.97
CA VAL A 249 0.19 3.34 -5.04
C VAL A 249 -1.32 3.35 -5.20
N ARG A 250 -1.90 2.16 -5.35
CA ARG A 250 -3.34 1.97 -5.51
C ARG A 250 -3.87 0.89 -4.57
N PRO A 251 -5.11 1.03 -4.08
CA PRO A 251 -5.77 -0.04 -3.34
C PRO A 251 -5.79 -1.36 -4.13
N GLY A 252 -5.64 -2.48 -3.42
CA GLY A 252 -5.62 -3.83 -3.98
C GLY A 252 -4.23 -4.35 -4.38
N GLN A 253 -3.21 -3.51 -4.47
CA GLN A 253 -1.84 -3.94 -4.78
C GLN A 253 -1.32 -4.93 -3.74
N ALA A 254 -0.62 -5.96 -4.22
CA ALA A 254 0.02 -6.95 -3.35
C ALA A 254 1.26 -6.35 -2.68
N VAL A 255 1.47 -6.73 -1.44
CA VAL A 255 2.61 -6.29 -0.62
C VAL A 255 3.24 -7.50 0.04
N THR A 256 4.56 -7.57 -0.02
CA THR A 256 5.34 -8.55 0.74
C THR A 256 6.11 -7.80 1.83
N LEU A 257 5.88 -8.18 3.08
CA LEU A 257 6.53 -7.59 4.25
C LEU A 257 7.61 -8.51 4.78
N LYS A 258 8.67 -7.90 5.25
CA LYS A 258 9.73 -8.55 6.04
C LYS A 258 9.89 -7.78 7.35
N ALA A 259 9.51 -8.42 8.44
CA ALA A 259 9.70 -7.86 9.77
C ALA A 259 11.18 -7.89 10.17
N ALA A 260 11.58 -7.00 11.09
CA ALA A 260 12.94 -6.97 11.63
C ALA A 260 13.33 -8.29 12.31
N SER A 261 12.36 -9.06 12.82
CA SER A 261 12.54 -10.42 13.38
C SER A 261 12.82 -11.50 12.33
N GLY A 262 12.80 -11.17 11.03
CA GLY A 262 12.94 -12.12 9.92
C GLY A 262 11.63 -12.75 9.44
N GLY A 263 10.51 -12.54 10.14
CA GLY A 263 9.19 -13.00 9.71
C GLY A 263 8.77 -12.35 8.38
N VAL A 264 8.19 -13.16 7.48
CA VAL A 264 7.66 -12.69 6.20
C VAL A 264 6.14 -12.81 6.23
N ALA A 265 5.45 -11.78 5.77
CA ALA A 265 4.01 -11.78 5.62
C ALA A 265 3.60 -11.19 4.27
N GLN A 266 2.44 -11.60 3.79
CA GLN A 266 1.81 -11.03 2.63
C GLN A 266 0.63 -10.18 3.06
N GLY A 267 0.36 -9.14 2.29
CA GLY A 267 -0.75 -8.23 2.52
C GLY A 267 -1.25 -7.59 1.23
N ARG A 268 -2.29 -6.79 1.36
CA ARG A 268 -2.83 -5.99 0.27
C ARG A 268 -3.04 -4.55 0.74
N VAL A 269 -2.70 -3.60 -0.12
CA VAL A 269 -3.03 -2.20 0.11
C VAL A 269 -4.54 -2.06 0.23
N ARG A 270 -5.01 -1.64 1.41
CA ARG A 270 -6.43 -1.35 1.66
C ARG A 270 -6.77 0.06 1.22
N MET A 271 -5.98 1.02 1.65
CA MET A 271 -6.20 2.43 1.32
C MET A 271 -4.91 3.23 1.45
N VAL A 272 -4.87 4.34 0.75
CA VAL A 272 -3.87 5.40 0.92
C VAL A 272 -4.46 6.44 1.85
N GLY A 273 -3.71 6.85 2.86
CA GLY A 273 -4.14 7.86 3.82
C GLY A 273 -4.48 9.19 3.12
N PRO A 274 -5.49 9.91 3.59
CA PRO A 274 -5.95 11.14 2.95
C PRO A 274 -5.03 12.35 3.23
N THR A 275 -4.09 12.21 4.16
CA THR A 275 -3.21 13.29 4.60
C THR A 275 -1.75 12.93 4.39
N VAL A 276 -0.95 13.95 4.08
CA VAL A 276 0.52 13.89 4.05
C VAL A 276 1.02 14.63 5.28
N ASP A 277 1.89 13.99 6.03
CA ASP A 277 2.56 14.63 7.16
C ASP A 277 3.53 15.71 6.62
N PRO A 278 3.39 16.98 7.03
CA PRO A 278 4.23 18.05 6.53
C PRO A 278 5.68 17.98 7.00
N GLN A 279 5.96 17.31 8.11
CA GLN A 279 7.31 17.17 8.64
C GLN A 279 8.09 16.07 7.90
N THR A 280 7.48 14.90 7.73
CA THR A 280 8.11 13.75 7.05
C THR A 280 7.90 13.78 5.54
N ARG A 281 6.95 14.59 5.03
CA ARG A 281 6.50 14.63 3.64
C ARG A 281 6.05 13.26 3.11
N SER A 282 5.58 12.43 4.01
CA SER A 282 5.13 11.06 3.74
C SER A 282 3.65 10.92 4.09
N ALA A 283 2.97 10.04 3.40
CA ALA A 283 1.62 9.62 3.76
C ALA A 283 1.63 8.17 4.23
N LEU A 284 0.66 7.84 5.07
CA LEU A 284 0.45 6.48 5.51
C LEU A 284 -0.33 5.70 4.46
N VAL A 285 0.21 4.55 4.09
CA VAL A 285 -0.49 3.55 3.28
C VAL A 285 -0.85 2.39 4.19
N TYR A 286 -2.13 2.08 4.28
CA TYR A 286 -2.65 1.02 5.13
C TYR A 286 -2.73 -0.28 4.34
N VAL A 287 -2.04 -1.29 4.83
CA VAL A 287 -1.94 -2.61 4.21
C VAL A 287 -2.54 -3.64 5.15
N ASP A 288 -3.60 -4.30 4.73
CA ASP A 288 -4.18 -5.42 5.48
C ASP A 288 -3.29 -6.65 5.32
N LEU A 289 -2.88 -7.24 6.43
CA LEU A 289 -2.12 -8.48 6.44
C LEU A 289 -3.05 -9.69 6.26
N LEU A 290 -2.61 -10.65 5.46
CA LEU A 290 -3.38 -11.87 5.25
C LEU A 290 -3.43 -12.72 6.54
N PRO A 291 -4.49 -13.54 6.71
CA PRO A 291 -4.60 -14.45 7.85
C PRO A 291 -3.35 -15.32 8.01
N GLY A 292 -2.91 -15.51 9.26
CA GLY A 292 -1.67 -16.26 9.56
C GLY A 292 -0.43 -15.39 9.74
N ALA A 293 -0.41 -14.14 9.29
CA ALA A 293 0.71 -13.22 9.51
C ALA A 293 1.02 -13.02 11.00
N ALA A 294 -0.01 -13.05 11.85
CA ALA A 294 0.14 -12.89 13.31
C ALA A 294 0.98 -13.97 14.00
N ALA A 295 1.26 -15.08 13.33
CA ALA A 295 2.14 -16.13 13.87
C ALA A 295 3.60 -15.63 13.95
N SER A 296 4.07 -14.88 12.96
CA SER A 296 5.46 -14.42 12.85
C SER A 296 5.64 -12.93 13.09
N ILE A 297 4.56 -12.14 13.02
CA ILE A 297 4.58 -10.68 13.13
C ILE A 297 3.62 -10.24 14.25
N LYS A 298 4.05 -9.33 15.10
CA LYS A 298 3.26 -8.79 16.21
C LYS A 298 2.98 -7.30 15.98
N ALA A 299 1.89 -6.81 16.55
CA ALA A 299 1.65 -5.37 16.63
C ALA A 299 2.81 -4.68 17.37
N GLY A 300 3.19 -3.48 16.92
CA GLY A 300 4.35 -2.74 17.41
C GLY A 300 5.67 -3.05 16.70
N MET A 301 5.74 -4.11 15.87
CA MET A 301 6.95 -4.41 15.11
C MET A 301 7.14 -3.47 13.94
N PHE A 302 8.40 -3.12 13.69
CA PHE A 302 8.81 -2.43 12.48
C PHE A 302 9.03 -3.44 11.35
N ALA A 303 8.58 -3.10 10.15
CA ALA A 303 8.74 -3.94 8.97
C ALA A 303 9.05 -3.11 7.73
N THR A 304 9.84 -3.71 6.83
CA THR A 304 10.06 -3.20 5.48
C THR A 304 9.16 -3.99 4.53
N GLY A 305 8.45 -3.28 3.65
CA GLY A 305 7.55 -3.91 2.68
C GLY A 305 7.89 -3.52 1.26
N GLN A 306 7.62 -4.43 0.34
CA GLN A 306 7.71 -4.22 -1.10
C GLN A 306 6.30 -4.24 -1.68
N LEU A 307 5.86 -3.09 -2.17
CA LEU A 307 4.58 -2.92 -2.86
C LEU A 307 4.77 -3.24 -4.34
N ALA A 308 3.95 -4.12 -4.89
CA ALA A 308 3.94 -4.42 -6.31
C ALA A 308 3.18 -3.29 -7.06
N LEU A 309 3.90 -2.46 -7.79
CA LEU A 309 3.31 -1.34 -8.55
C LEU A 309 2.77 -1.76 -9.92
N GLY A 310 3.07 -2.98 -10.35
CA GLY A 310 2.71 -3.52 -11.66
C GLY A 310 3.94 -3.97 -12.45
N GLU A 311 3.73 -4.20 -13.74
CA GLU A 311 4.77 -4.62 -14.67
C GLU A 311 4.90 -3.60 -15.78
N THR A 312 6.14 -3.33 -16.20
CA THR A 312 6.44 -2.53 -17.38
C THR A 312 7.25 -3.36 -18.35
N VAL A 313 6.99 -3.18 -19.64
CA VAL A 313 7.82 -3.81 -20.66
C VAL A 313 9.16 -3.06 -20.68
N ALA A 314 10.23 -3.77 -20.37
CA ALA A 314 11.59 -3.26 -20.37
C ALA A 314 12.40 -3.88 -21.52
N HIS A 315 13.29 -3.07 -22.12
CA HIS A 315 14.34 -3.60 -22.99
C HIS A 315 15.51 -4.05 -22.13
N THR A 316 15.85 -5.32 -22.18
CA THR A 316 16.85 -5.92 -21.31
C THR A 316 18.04 -6.43 -22.10
N LEU A 317 19.21 -6.28 -21.51
CA LEU A 317 20.46 -6.83 -22.00
C LEU A 317 21.18 -7.54 -20.85
N PRO A 318 21.98 -8.58 -21.12
CA PRO A 318 22.89 -9.13 -20.13
C PRO A 318 23.85 -8.07 -19.61
N GLN A 319 24.17 -8.10 -18.33
CA GLN A 319 25.09 -7.14 -17.70
C GLN A 319 26.46 -7.09 -18.42
N ALA A 320 26.93 -8.22 -18.96
CA ALA A 320 28.17 -8.32 -19.69
C ALA A 320 28.19 -7.48 -21.00
N ALA A 321 27.03 -7.09 -21.54
CA ALA A 321 26.92 -6.22 -22.70
C ALA A 321 27.17 -4.74 -22.38
N VAL A 322 27.08 -4.37 -21.09
CA VAL A 322 27.14 -2.98 -20.63
C VAL A 322 28.55 -2.65 -20.14
N VAL A 323 29.15 -1.63 -20.73
CA VAL A 323 30.54 -1.22 -20.44
C VAL A 323 30.52 0.20 -19.86
N ASN A 324 31.17 0.38 -18.72
CA ASN A 324 31.37 1.71 -18.11
C ASN A 324 32.75 2.23 -18.46
N ARG A 325 32.80 3.40 -19.11
CA ARG A 325 34.05 4.13 -19.40
C ARG A 325 33.85 5.63 -19.17
N ASP A 326 34.81 6.27 -18.56
CA ASP A 326 34.81 7.72 -18.32
C ASP A 326 33.55 8.26 -17.63
N GLY A 327 32.96 7.46 -16.73
CA GLY A 327 31.74 7.84 -16.02
C GLY A 327 30.44 7.70 -16.83
N PHE A 328 30.50 7.19 -18.05
CA PHE A 328 29.34 6.93 -18.90
C PHE A 328 29.19 5.44 -19.21
N THR A 329 27.94 5.06 -19.46
CA THR A 329 27.58 3.69 -19.81
C THR A 329 27.39 3.56 -21.33
N TYR A 330 28.02 2.53 -21.89
CA TYR A 330 28.01 2.25 -23.32
C TYR A 330 27.62 0.82 -23.61
N VAL A 331 27.05 0.62 -24.79
CA VAL A 331 26.89 -0.69 -25.43
C VAL A 331 27.52 -0.64 -26.83
N PHE A 332 27.98 -1.78 -27.33
CA PHE A 332 28.49 -1.89 -28.69
C PHE A 332 27.45 -2.59 -29.55
N VAL A 333 27.03 -1.94 -30.64
CA VAL A 333 26.09 -2.49 -31.62
C VAL A 333 26.82 -2.76 -32.92
N LEU A 334 26.35 -3.74 -33.69
CA LEU A 334 26.86 -3.99 -35.03
C LEU A 334 26.35 -2.92 -35.97
N ALA A 335 27.24 -2.29 -36.74
CA ALA A 335 26.86 -1.30 -37.78
C ALA A 335 25.98 -1.92 -38.87
N GLN A 336 26.10 -3.25 -39.07
CA GLN A 336 25.27 -4.02 -40.01
C GLN A 336 24.52 -5.09 -39.20
N PRO A 337 23.23 -4.92 -38.93
CA PRO A 337 22.46 -5.85 -38.08
C PRO A 337 22.34 -7.26 -38.62
N GLN A 338 22.56 -7.49 -39.90
CA GLN A 338 22.41 -8.75 -40.62
C GLN A 338 23.72 -9.50 -40.86
N ALA A 339 24.80 -9.19 -40.12
CA ALA A 339 26.03 -9.94 -40.24
C ALA A 339 25.78 -11.42 -39.87
N GLN A 340 26.00 -12.33 -40.84
CA GLN A 340 25.83 -13.77 -40.62
C GLN A 340 26.86 -14.26 -39.57
N PRO A 341 26.48 -15.28 -38.76
CA PRO A 341 27.43 -15.94 -37.88
C PRO A 341 28.69 -16.40 -38.66
N GLY A 342 29.86 -16.02 -38.16
CA GLY A 342 31.13 -16.27 -38.83
C GLY A 342 31.64 -15.11 -39.70
N GLY A 343 30.79 -14.13 -39.97
CA GLY A 343 31.14 -12.90 -40.71
C GLY A 343 31.89 -11.89 -39.86
N THR A 344 32.51 -10.91 -40.52
CA THR A 344 33.12 -9.74 -39.86
C THR A 344 32.20 -8.54 -39.97
N ALA A 345 32.04 -7.80 -38.87
CA ALA A 345 31.25 -6.58 -38.84
C ALA A 345 31.99 -5.49 -38.04
N ARG A 346 31.71 -4.24 -38.33
CA ARG A 346 32.17 -3.09 -37.54
C ARG A 346 31.23 -2.88 -36.37
N VAL A 347 31.78 -2.55 -35.19
CA VAL A 347 31.01 -2.16 -34.02
C VAL A 347 30.96 -0.66 -33.91
N GLN A 348 29.79 -0.17 -33.42
CA GLN A 348 29.57 1.23 -33.10
C GLN A 348 29.28 1.35 -31.61
N ARG A 349 29.96 2.25 -30.95
CA ARG A 349 29.74 2.54 -29.54
C ARG A 349 28.54 3.46 -29.36
N LEU A 350 27.53 3.02 -28.62
CA LEU A 350 26.36 3.82 -28.27
C LEU A 350 26.35 4.12 -26.79
N LYS A 351 26.14 5.40 -26.45
CA LYS A 351 25.88 5.81 -25.07
C LYS A 351 24.46 5.44 -24.72
N VAL A 352 24.28 4.73 -23.60
CA VAL A 352 22.98 4.28 -23.12
C VAL A 352 22.74 4.71 -21.68
N GLU A 353 21.46 4.86 -21.35
CA GLU A 353 21.01 5.05 -19.98
C GLU A 353 20.49 3.72 -19.45
N VAL A 354 21.09 3.25 -18.35
CA VAL A 354 20.68 2.03 -17.68
C VAL A 354 19.68 2.34 -16.58
N GLY A 355 18.66 1.49 -16.47
CA GLY A 355 17.65 1.55 -15.44
C GLY A 355 17.89 0.51 -14.34
N ARG A 356 16.86 -0.27 -14.07
CA ARG A 356 16.86 -1.30 -13.04
C ARG A 356 17.75 -2.48 -13.44
N ARG A 357 18.17 -3.25 -12.42
CA ARG A 357 18.88 -4.52 -12.59
C ARG A 357 18.13 -5.62 -11.86
N VAL A 358 17.96 -6.77 -12.54
CA VAL A 358 17.34 -7.96 -11.96
C VAL A 358 18.20 -9.18 -12.36
N GLY A 359 18.86 -9.79 -11.38
CA GLY A 359 19.82 -10.85 -11.63
C GLY A 359 20.96 -10.40 -12.53
N ASP A 360 21.18 -11.11 -13.64
CA ASP A 360 22.20 -10.81 -14.66
C ASP A 360 21.67 -9.91 -15.80
N GLN A 361 20.45 -9.42 -15.72
CA GLN A 361 19.84 -8.56 -16.72
C GLN A 361 19.79 -7.11 -16.27
N VAL A 362 20.01 -6.19 -17.20
CA VAL A 362 19.98 -4.75 -17.01
C VAL A 362 18.95 -4.14 -17.97
N GLU A 363 18.11 -3.27 -17.45
CA GLU A 363 17.18 -2.49 -18.23
C GLU A 363 17.90 -1.34 -18.94
N ILE A 364 17.62 -1.16 -20.23
CA ILE A 364 18.08 0.00 -21.00
C ILE A 364 16.87 0.94 -21.20
N VAL A 365 16.96 2.10 -20.58
CA VAL A 365 15.90 3.12 -20.60
C VAL A 365 15.95 3.96 -21.86
N ALA A 366 17.16 4.34 -22.30
CA ALA A 366 17.37 5.18 -23.48
C ALA A 366 18.71 4.87 -24.16
N GLY A 367 18.84 5.30 -25.41
CA GLY A 367 20.11 5.22 -26.17
C GLY A 367 20.22 4.03 -27.13
N LEU A 368 19.28 3.08 -27.12
CA LEU A 368 19.20 2.07 -28.17
C LEU A 368 18.50 2.67 -29.40
N PRO A 369 18.97 2.37 -30.61
CA PRO A 369 18.27 2.80 -31.82
C PRO A 369 16.87 2.19 -31.81
N ALA A 370 15.86 3.03 -32.05
CA ALA A 370 14.50 2.56 -32.21
C ALA A 370 14.47 1.52 -33.33
N ALA A 371 13.98 0.32 -33.01
CA ALA A 371 13.87 -0.75 -33.98
C ALA A 371 12.90 -0.34 -35.08
N GLN A 372 13.36 0.28 -36.13
CA GLN A 372 12.63 0.53 -37.38
C GLN A 372 12.68 -0.78 -38.19
N GLY A 373 11.60 -1.57 -38.09
CA GLY A 373 11.48 -2.81 -38.83
C GLY A 373 12.04 -4.05 -38.13
N ALA A 374 11.95 -5.22 -38.75
CA ALA A 374 12.21 -6.53 -38.21
C ALA A 374 13.65 -6.88 -37.80
N ALA A 375 14.61 -5.95 -37.89
CA ALA A 375 16.00 -6.16 -37.46
C ALA A 375 16.22 -5.47 -36.11
N ALA A 376 16.08 -6.22 -35.02
CA ALA A 376 16.54 -5.77 -33.70
C ALA A 376 18.04 -5.50 -33.75
N ALA A 377 18.49 -4.38 -33.16
CA ALA A 377 19.91 -4.05 -33.06
C ALA A 377 20.67 -5.23 -32.43
N SER A 378 21.72 -5.72 -33.13
CA SER A 378 22.58 -6.77 -32.58
C SER A 378 23.61 -6.12 -31.66
N VAL A 379 23.47 -6.40 -30.37
CA VAL A 379 24.36 -5.87 -29.30
C VAL A 379 25.38 -6.90 -28.92
N VAL A 380 26.64 -6.48 -28.78
CA VAL A 380 27.74 -7.36 -28.31
C VAL A 380 27.49 -7.67 -26.82
N THR A 381 27.42 -8.96 -26.49
CA THR A 381 27.21 -9.43 -25.12
C THR A 381 28.44 -9.95 -24.43
N GLN A 382 29.41 -10.52 -25.19
CA GLN A 382 30.68 -10.93 -24.65
C GLN A 382 31.83 -10.29 -25.44
N GLY A 383 32.87 -9.88 -24.72
CA GLY A 383 34.01 -9.18 -25.29
C GLY A 383 33.85 -7.66 -25.39
N ALA A 384 32.69 -7.11 -25.01
CA ALA A 384 32.38 -5.67 -25.12
C ALA A 384 33.44 -4.78 -24.40
N GLY A 385 33.97 -5.21 -23.26
CA GLY A 385 34.94 -4.44 -22.47
C GLY A 385 36.26 -4.12 -23.18
N PHE A 386 36.62 -4.89 -24.20
CA PHE A 386 37.92 -4.75 -24.92
C PHE A 386 37.75 -4.02 -26.26
N LEU A 387 36.55 -3.65 -26.66
CA LEU A 387 36.27 -3.00 -27.94
C LEU A 387 36.41 -1.49 -27.88
N ASN A 388 36.81 -0.93 -29.01
CA ASN A 388 36.76 0.50 -29.28
C ASN A 388 35.76 0.77 -30.41
N ASP A 389 35.39 2.05 -30.55
CA ASP A 389 34.50 2.47 -31.61
C ASP A 389 35.11 2.23 -32.99
N GLY A 390 34.35 1.61 -33.88
CA GLY A 390 34.77 1.31 -35.25
C GLY A 390 35.59 0.00 -35.39
N ASP A 391 35.88 -0.75 -34.33
CA ASP A 391 36.64 -2.02 -34.39
C ASP A 391 35.92 -3.04 -35.28
N LEU A 392 36.75 -3.81 -36.03
CA LEU A 392 36.27 -4.92 -36.84
C LEU A 392 36.24 -6.19 -35.99
N VAL A 393 35.08 -6.80 -35.81
CA VAL A 393 34.91 -8.01 -34.98
C VAL A 393 34.41 -9.18 -35.80
N LYS A 394 34.72 -10.39 -35.36
CA LYS A 394 34.14 -11.63 -35.89
C LYS A 394 32.96 -12.00 -35.02
N VAL A 395 31.80 -12.10 -35.66
CA VAL A 395 30.51 -12.40 -34.95
C VAL A 395 30.38 -13.90 -34.78
N VAL A 396 30.10 -14.34 -33.55
CA VAL A 396 29.70 -15.72 -33.23
C VAL A 396 28.28 -15.65 -32.63
N ALA A 397 27.40 -16.53 -33.06
CA ALA A 397 26.07 -16.63 -32.47
C ALA A 397 26.18 -16.98 -30.98
N ALA A 398 25.40 -16.28 -30.16
CA ALA A 398 25.26 -16.65 -28.77
C ALA A 398 24.64 -18.07 -28.69
N PRO A 399 25.12 -18.95 -27.82
CA PRO A 399 24.32 -20.14 -27.49
C PRO A 399 22.96 -19.66 -27.00
N VAL A 400 21.90 -20.19 -27.60
CA VAL A 400 20.53 -19.88 -27.19
C VAL A 400 20.36 -20.37 -25.75
N SER A 401 20.56 -19.48 -24.78
CA SER A 401 20.16 -19.76 -23.41
C SER A 401 18.64 -19.82 -23.42
N ALA A 402 18.11 -21.03 -23.32
CA ALA A 402 16.67 -21.23 -23.06
C ALA A 402 16.28 -20.39 -21.82
N PRO A 403 15.12 -19.70 -21.84
CA PRO A 403 14.65 -19.01 -20.67
C PRO A 403 14.61 -20.00 -19.52
N ALA A 404 15.24 -19.64 -18.39
CA ALA A 404 15.17 -20.42 -17.17
C ALA A 404 13.69 -20.49 -16.79
N VAL A 405 13.05 -21.59 -17.11
CA VAL A 405 11.72 -21.96 -16.64
C VAL A 405 11.88 -22.04 -15.12
N SER A 406 11.30 -21.08 -14.40
CA SER A 406 11.14 -21.15 -12.96
C SER A 406 10.51 -22.50 -12.65
N ALA A 407 11.26 -23.39 -12.01
CA ALA A 407 10.76 -24.68 -11.59
C ALA A 407 9.53 -24.44 -10.69
N PRO A 408 8.41 -25.17 -10.90
CA PRO A 408 7.28 -25.08 -10.02
C PRO A 408 7.72 -25.54 -8.62
N VAL A 409 7.43 -24.74 -7.61
CA VAL A 409 7.60 -25.08 -6.20
C VAL A 409 6.83 -26.40 -5.98
N PRO A 410 7.47 -27.48 -5.48
CA PRO A 410 6.77 -28.72 -5.22
C PRO A 410 5.66 -28.49 -4.19
N ALA A 411 4.43 -28.78 -4.58
CA ALA A 411 3.29 -28.83 -3.68
C ALA A 411 3.59 -29.86 -2.59
N ALA A 412 3.51 -29.43 -1.32
CA ALA A 412 3.66 -30.27 -0.17
C ALA A 412 2.69 -31.46 -0.25
N ALA A 413 3.24 -32.65 -0.29
CA ALA A 413 2.50 -33.91 -0.24
C ALA A 413 1.70 -33.97 1.05
N THR A 414 0.39 -34.05 0.93
CA THR A 414 -0.53 -34.37 2.02
C THR A 414 -0.19 -35.77 2.55
N ALA A 415 0.39 -35.84 3.72
CA ALA A 415 0.59 -37.09 4.43
C ALA A 415 -0.77 -37.55 4.97
N GLU A 416 -1.39 -38.48 4.31
CA GLU A 416 -2.51 -39.27 4.80
C GLU A 416 -2.00 -40.16 5.93
N LYS A 417 -2.52 -39.96 7.13
CA LYS A 417 -2.23 -40.77 8.31
C LYS A 417 -3.44 -41.62 8.59
N LYS A 418 -3.23 -42.91 8.48
CA LYS A 418 -4.08 -44.05 8.80
C LYS A 418 -4.37 -44.08 10.32
#